data_a2eb1d935062d80ec654ed4e4f88e6d1
#
_entry.id   a2eb1d935062d80ec654ed4e4f88e6d1
#
_cell.length_a   1.000
_cell.length_b   1.000
_cell.length_c   1.000
_cell.angle_alpha   90.00
_cell.angle_beta   90.00
_cell.angle_gamma   90.00
#
_symmetry.space_group_name_H-M   'P 1'
#
loop_
_entity.id
_entity.type
_entity.pdbx_description
1 polymer ?
#
loop_
_entity_poly.entity_id
_entity_poly.type
_entity_poly.pdbx_seq_one_letter_code
_entity_poly.pdbx_strand_id
1 'polypeptide(L)'
;MKTIDEYLEEQINEQLCQAILSGSRGDGPSKVKIRPVEIRGKVVYQASETVGTKVLHKNYSREELILYLKAGLQHDFSQLQASGMALDGTILVSKKGKMTIKTRRHPENGKGLAFGKDKTFSKGTQILSHNRVKQYILKENIPVPFLVDLGVMNKEGRIITQKYDKFRQINRFLEFIQDILPRLDQQREVTILDFGCGKSYLTFAMYYYLRELKGYDVNIIGLDLKTDVIEKCNHLAVKYGYEKLHFYQGDIADYEGVSSVDMVVTLHACDTATDYALAKAVEWGAKVILSVPCCQHEVNRQIKNEVLEPVLKYGILKERMAALMTDGIRANLLESMGYETQILEFIDMEHTPKNLLIRAVKTGKPKDMKSTVQLMKELHINPTLERLLYREGEVQSES
;
A
#
# COMPACT_ATOMS: atom_id res chain seq x y z
N MET A 1 -13.86 -38.91 16.33
CA MET A 1 -13.44 -38.12 15.15
C MET A 1 -14.69 -37.58 14.49
N LYS A 2 -14.78 -36.30 14.23
CA LYS A 2 -15.92 -35.73 13.52
C LYS A 2 -16.00 -36.31 12.10
N THR A 3 -17.19 -36.63 11.66
CA THR A 3 -17.44 -36.97 10.25
C THR A 3 -17.35 -35.72 9.37
N ILE A 4 -17.20 -35.88 8.08
CA ILE A 4 -17.20 -34.73 7.13
C ILE A 4 -18.51 -33.97 7.21
N ASP A 5 -19.60 -34.69 7.34
CA ASP A 5 -20.94 -34.12 7.44
C ASP A 5 -21.07 -33.24 8.68
N GLU A 6 -20.70 -33.76 9.85
CA GLU A 6 -20.69 -32.98 11.09
C GLU A 6 -19.78 -31.75 10.99
N TYR A 7 -18.63 -31.85 10.31
CA TYR A 7 -17.73 -30.73 10.14
C TYR A 7 -18.32 -29.67 9.21
N LEU A 8 -18.86 -30.03 8.06
CA LEU A 8 -19.45 -29.10 7.12
C LEU A 8 -20.69 -28.41 7.70
N GLU A 9 -21.54 -29.16 8.42
CA GLU A 9 -22.69 -28.60 9.12
C GLU A 9 -22.29 -27.57 10.21
N GLU A 10 -21.20 -27.83 10.91
CA GLU A 10 -20.68 -26.87 11.92
C GLU A 10 -20.01 -25.65 11.28
N GLN A 11 -19.26 -25.84 10.17
CA GLN A 11 -18.45 -24.81 9.55
C GLN A 11 -19.24 -23.87 8.63
N ILE A 12 -20.24 -24.41 7.91
CA ILE A 12 -21.05 -23.64 6.96
C ILE A 12 -22.22 -23.02 7.71
N ASN A 13 -22.00 -21.86 8.28
CA ASN A 13 -22.98 -21.08 9.02
C ASN A 13 -22.72 -19.58 8.78
N GLU A 14 -23.47 -18.71 9.44
CA GLU A 14 -23.34 -17.24 9.32
C GLU A 14 -22.00 -16.70 9.79
N GLN A 15 -21.22 -17.46 10.56
CA GLN A 15 -19.87 -17.10 11.03
C GLN A 15 -18.77 -17.55 10.06
N LEU A 16 -19.10 -18.19 8.93
CA LEU A 16 -18.15 -18.52 7.88
C LEU A 16 -17.59 -17.23 7.26
N CYS A 17 -16.28 -17.07 7.26
CA CYS A 17 -15.62 -15.96 6.58
C CYS A 17 -15.34 -16.29 5.12
N GLN A 18 -14.78 -17.47 4.86
CA GLN A 18 -14.43 -17.93 3.52
C GLN A 18 -14.25 -19.47 3.51
N ALA A 19 -14.58 -20.09 2.37
CA ALA A 19 -14.15 -21.45 2.06
C ALA A 19 -13.51 -21.52 0.68
N ILE A 20 -12.50 -22.39 0.50
CA ILE A 20 -11.76 -22.55 -0.76
C ILE A 20 -11.60 -24.01 -1.06
N LEU A 21 -12.15 -24.46 -2.21
CA LEU A 21 -11.81 -25.74 -2.84
C LEU A 21 -10.61 -25.54 -3.76
N SER A 22 -9.63 -26.42 -3.67
CA SER A 22 -8.40 -26.41 -4.46
C SER A 22 -7.83 -27.81 -4.68
N GLY A 23 -6.79 -27.89 -5.53
CA GLY A 23 -6.22 -29.18 -5.92
C GLY A 23 -7.17 -29.94 -6.84
N SER A 24 -7.55 -29.28 -7.97
CA SER A 24 -8.39 -29.87 -9.01
C SER A 24 -7.85 -31.21 -9.51
N ARG A 25 -8.74 -32.17 -9.76
CA ARG A 25 -8.41 -33.55 -10.24
C ARG A 25 -8.88 -33.81 -11.68
N GLY A 26 -9.52 -32.84 -12.33
CA GLY A 26 -10.07 -32.99 -13.68
C GLY A 26 -10.07 -31.67 -14.44
N ASP A 27 -10.78 -31.63 -15.56
CA ASP A 27 -10.88 -30.49 -16.48
C ASP A 27 -11.88 -29.41 -16.00
N GLY A 28 -12.42 -29.55 -14.79
CA GLY A 28 -13.34 -28.62 -14.17
C GLY A 28 -12.64 -27.35 -13.63
N PRO A 29 -13.29 -26.62 -12.70
CA PRO A 29 -12.72 -25.44 -12.10
C PRO A 29 -11.38 -25.73 -11.42
N SER A 30 -10.36 -24.93 -11.66
CA SER A 30 -9.06 -25.05 -10.99
C SER A 30 -9.12 -24.70 -9.51
N LYS A 31 -10.07 -23.81 -9.14
CA LYS A 31 -10.29 -23.32 -7.79
C LYS A 31 -11.69 -22.78 -7.64
N VAL A 32 -12.30 -22.97 -6.46
CA VAL A 32 -13.58 -22.36 -6.09
C VAL A 32 -13.40 -21.58 -4.79
N LYS A 33 -13.68 -20.28 -4.82
CA LYS A 33 -13.74 -19.44 -3.62
C LYS A 33 -15.21 -19.22 -3.23
N ILE A 34 -15.53 -19.44 -1.96
CA ILE A 34 -16.88 -19.33 -1.42
C ILE A 34 -16.87 -18.33 -0.28
N ARG A 35 -17.85 -17.44 -0.26
CA ARG A 35 -18.07 -16.49 0.83
C ARG A 35 -19.55 -16.28 1.08
N PRO A 36 -19.98 -16.04 2.32
CA PRO A 36 -21.33 -15.59 2.59
C PRO A 36 -21.54 -14.17 2.04
N VAL A 37 -22.69 -13.91 1.47
CA VAL A 37 -23.12 -12.61 0.96
C VAL A 37 -24.60 -12.41 1.30
N GLU A 38 -25.01 -11.17 1.55
CA GLU A 38 -26.42 -10.83 1.75
C GLU A 38 -27.04 -10.39 0.43
N ILE A 39 -28.11 -11.07 0.02
CA ILE A 39 -28.91 -10.73 -1.15
C ILE A 39 -30.37 -10.60 -0.72
N ARG A 40 -30.94 -9.41 -0.87
CA ARG A 40 -32.34 -9.09 -0.51
C ARG A 40 -32.67 -9.48 0.94
N GLY A 41 -31.78 -9.19 1.89
CA GLY A 41 -31.96 -9.47 3.31
C GLY A 41 -31.82 -10.95 3.70
N LYS A 42 -31.33 -11.82 2.80
CA LYS A 42 -31.05 -13.23 3.07
C LYS A 42 -29.58 -13.53 2.85
N VAL A 43 -28.97 -14.27 3.78
CA VAL A 43 -27.60 -14.77 3.64
C VAL A 43 -27.59 -15.93 2.66
N VAL A 44 -26.82 -15.81 1.59
CA VAL A 44 -26.51 -16.87 0.63
C VAL A 44 -25.01 -17.02 0.49
N TYR A 45 -24.54 -18.12 -0.06
CA TYR A 45 -23.12 -18.40 -0.23
C TYR A 45 -22.73 -18.30 -1.69
N GLN A 46 -21.95 -17.26 -2.03
CA GLN A 46 -21.47 -17.07 -3.39
C GLN A 46 -20.21 -17.87 -3.63
N ALA A 47 -20.26 -18.80 -4.56
CA ALA A 47 -19.13 -19.54 -5.10
C ALA A 47 -18.62 -18.86 -6.37
N SER A 48 -17.30 -18.60 -6.41
CA SER A 48 -16.58 -18.07 -7.55
C SER A 48 -15.68 -19.18 -8.12
N GLU A 49 -16.11 -19.79 -9.21
CA GLU A 49 -15.46 -20.91 -9.88
C GLU A 49 -14.48 -20.39 -10.94
N THR A 50 -13.18 -20.72 -10.83
CA THR A 50 -12.16 -20.35 -11.83
C THR A 50 -12.04 -21.47 -12.87
N VAL A 51 -12.44 -21.20 -14.11
CA VAL A 51 -12.36 -22.11 -15.25
C VAL A 51 -11.52 -21.46 -16.35
N GLY A 52 -10.29 -21.92 -16.53
CA GLY A 52 -9.32 -21.27 -17.42
C GLY A 52 -9.10 -19.81 -17.02
N THR A 53 -9.37 -18.87 -17.93
CA THR A 53 -9.27 -17.41 -17.69
C THR A 53 -10.58 -16.79 -17.20
N LYS A 54 -11.69 -17.56 -17.07
CA LYS A 54 -13.00 -17.06 -16.69
C LYS A 54 -13.30 -17.36 -15.23
N VAL A 55 -14.04 -16.44 -14.58
CA VAL A 55 -14.58 -16.64 -13.24
C VAL A 55 -16.10 -16.63 -13.33
N LEU A 56 -16.72 -17.76 -12.96
CA LEU A 56 -18.17 -17.93 -12.93
C LEU A 56 -18.66 -17.80 -11.49
N HIS A 57 -19.78 -17.09 -11.30
CA HIS A 57 -20.39 -16.90 -9.98
C HIS A 57 -21.69 -17.65 -9.88
N LYS A 58 -21.88 -18.39 -8.79
CA LYS A 58 -23.12 -19.08 -8.43
C LYS A 58 -23.44 -18.82 -6.97
N ASN A 59 -24.71 -18.68 -6.66
CA ASN A 59 -25.18 -18.49 -5.30
C ASN A 59 -25.92 -19.74 -4.83
N TYR A 60 -25.63 -20.17 -3.61
CA TYR A 60 -26.18 -21.35 -2.99
C TYR A 60 -26.84 -21.02 -1.65
N SER A 61 -27.91 -21.74 -1.29
CA SER A 61 -28.36 -21.83 0.09
C SER A 61 -27.30 -22.57 0.92
N ARG A 62 -27.49 -22.61 2.23
CA ARG A 62 -26.60 -23.35 3.13
C ARG A 62 -26.56 -24.84 2.78
N GLU A 63 -27.72 -25.43 2.59
CA GLU A 63 -27.93 -26.86 2.29
C GLU A 63 -27.32 -27.21 0.92
N GLU A 64 -27.61 -26.40 -0.10
CA GLU A 64 -27.06 -26.59 -1.45
C GLU A 64 -25.53 -26.49 -1.45
N LEU A 65 -24.97 -25.55 -0.68
CA LEU A 65 -23.52 -25.41 -0.57
C LEU A 65 -22.88 -26.64 0.07
N ILE A 66 -23.46 -27.18 1.14
CA ILE A 66 -22.93 -28.40 1.79
C ILE A 66 -22.93 -29.56 0.82
N LEU A 67 -23.99 -29.74 0.04
CA LEU A 67 -24.05 -30.77 -1.00
C LEU A 67 -22.99 -30.53 -2.10
N TYR A 68 -22.84 -29.29 -2.56
CA TYR A 68 -21.83 -28.91 -3.55
C TYR A 68 -20.41 -29.20 -3.06
N LEU A 69 -20.08 -28.85 -1.80
CA LEU A 69 -18.76 -29.12 -1.21
C LEU A 69 -18.46 -30.61 -1.06
N LYS A 70 -19.46 -31.41 -0.67
CA LYS A 70 -19.34 -32.85 -0.56
C LYS A 70 -19.03 -33.50 -1.94
N ALA A 71 -19.82 -33.15 -2.96
CA ALA A 71 -19.60 -33.62 -4.31
C ALA A 71 -18.23 -33.19 -4.85
N GLY A 72 -17.86 -31.95 -4.68
CA GLY A 72 -16.57 -31.44 -5.11
C GLY A 72 -15.37 -32.13 -4.44
N LEU A 73 -15.44 -32.47 -3.15
CA LEU A 73 -14.40 -33.22 -2.44
C LEU A 73 -14.33 -34.69 -2.86
N GLN A 74 -15.46 -35.28 -3.25
CA GLN A 74 -15.50 -36.68 -3.73
C GLN A 74 -14.87 -36.81 -5.12
N HIS A 75 -15.15 -35.87 -6.03
CA HIS A 75 -14.85 -36.04 -7.45
C HIS A 75 -13.78 -35.06 -7.97
N ASP A 76 -13.86 -33.79 -7.63
CA ASP A 76 -13.18 -32.74 -8.37
C ASP A 76 -11.98 -32.11 -7.65
N PHE A 77 -11.96 -32.15 -6.32
CA PHE A 77 -10.93 -31.42 -5.53
C PHE A 77 -10.29 -32.31 -4.47
N SER A 78 -9.02 -32.03 -4.18
CA SER A 78 -8.26 -32.73 -3.14
C SER A 78 -8.20 -31.99 -1.82
N GLN A 79 -8.66 -30.74 -1.77
CA GLN A 79 -8.56 -29.91 -0.57
C GLN A 79 -9.73 -28.94 -0.45
N LEU A 80 -10.26 -28.82 0.78
CA LEU A 80 -11.11 -27.72 1.23
C LEU A 80 -10.42 -27.04 2.40
N GLN A 81 -10.26 -25.71 2.32
CA GLN A 81 -9.88 -24.86 3.44
C GLN A 81 -11.07 -23.95 3.77
N ALA A 82 -11.48 -23.91 5.02
CA ALA A 82 -12.53 -23.03 5.48
C ALA A 82 -12.09 -22.27 6.72
N SER A 83 -12.33 -20.97 6.75
CA SER A 83 -12.07 -20.09 7.89
C SER A 83 -13.37 -19.45 8.35
N GLY A 84 -13.56 -19.38 9.64
CA GLY A 84 -14.72 -18.77 10.28
C GLY A 84 -14.33 -18.00 11.55
N MET A 85 -15.29 -17.31 12.14
CA MET A 85 -15.03 -16.52 13.36
C MET A 85 -14.65 -17.40 14.55
N ALA A 86 -15.22 -18.59 14.65
CA ALA A 86 -15.01 -19.51 15.79
C ALA A 86 -14.13 -20.73 15.42
N LEU A 87 -14.08 -21.11 14.17
CA LEU A 87 -13.46 -22.36 13.73
C LEU A 87 -12.79 -22.19 12.37
N ASP A 88 -11.53 -22.61 12.28
CA ASP A 88 -10.85 -22.87 11.01
C ASP A 88 -10.71 -24.37 10.79
N GLY A 89 -10.75 -24.80 9.52
CA GLY A 89 -10.55 -26.19 9.22
C GLY A 89 -10.05 -26.46 7.82
N THR A 90 -9.43 -27.62 7.67
CA THR A 90 -8.93 -28.11 6.39
C THR A 90 -9.32 -29.56 6.22
N ILE A 91 -9.93 -29.90 5.10
CA ILE A 91 -10.15 -31.26 4.65
C ILE A 91 -9.12 -31.55 3.56
N LEU A 92 -8.40 -32.66 3.71
CA LEU A 92 -7.49 -33.18 2.70
C LEU A 92 -7.99 -34.52 2.22
N VAL A 93 -8.01 -34.71 0.90
CA VAL A 93 -8.43 -35.99 0.26
C VAL A 93 -7.22 -36.62 -0.37
N SER A 94 -6.86 -37.80 0.10
CA SER A 94 -5.74 -38.58 -0.44
C SER A 94 -6.04 -39.14 -1.85
N LYS A 95 -5.00 -39.59 -2.59
CA LYS A 95 -5.16 -40.26 -3.88
C LYS A 95 -6.06 -41.50 -3.83
N LYS A 96 -6.18 -42.13 -2.65
CA LYS A 96 -7.06 -43.29 -2.42
C LYS A 96 -8.47 -42.92 -1.94
N GLY A 97 -8.85 -41.62 -2.00
CA GLY A 97 -10.16 -41.14 -1.57
C GLY A 97 -10.35 -40.98 -0.05
N LYS A 98 -9.33 -41.30 0.78
CA LYS A 98 -9.43 -41.13 2.23
C LYS A 98 -9.39 -39.66 2.57
N MET A 99 -10.39 -39.18 3.29
CA MET A 99 -10.51 -37.79 3.75
C MET A 99 -10.01 -37.63 5.19
N THR A 100 -9.27 -36.58 5.44
CA THR A 100 -8.73 -36.23 6.78
C THR A 100 -9.09 -34.80 7.10
N ILE A 101 -9.65 -34.57 8.29
CA ILE A 101 -10.08 -33.26 8.76
C ILE A 101 -9.10 -32.78 9.83
N LYS A 102 -8.62 -31.54 9.69
CA LYS A 102 -7.85 -30.82 10.71
C LYS A 102 -8.62 -29.55 11.07
N THR A 103 -8.87 -29.33 12.35
CA THR A 103 -9.61 -28.16 12.82
C THR A 103 -8.82 -27.40 13.89
N ARG A 104 -9.02 -26.08 13.94
CA ARG A 104 -8.49 -25.18 14.97
C ARG A 104 -9.62 -24.27 15.45
N ARG A 105 -9.98 -24.36 16.72
CA ARG A 105 -10.93 -23.45 17.34
C ARG A 105 -10.23 -22.18 17.79
N HIS A 106 -10.91 -21.05 17.65
CA HIS A 106 -10.46 -19.76 18.17
C HIS A 106 -11.05 -19.55 19.56
N PRO A 107 -10.26 -19.09 20.55
CA PRO A 107 -10.81 -18.70 21.85
C PRO A 107 -11.73 -17.48 21.69
N GLU A 108 -12.78 -17.37 22.50
CA GLU A 108 -13.82 -16.33 22.41
C GLU A 108 -13.28 -14.89 22.43
N ASN A 109 -12.04 -14.66 22.87
CA ASN A 109 -11.32 -13.38 22.90
C ASN A 109 -10.13 -13.32 21.93
N GLY A 110 -9.98 -14.23 20.99
CA GLY A 110 -8.79 -14.44 20.20
C GLY A 110 -8.85 -13.80 18.81
N LYS A 111 -7.72 -13.25 18.39
CA LYS A 111 -7.42 -12.82 17.02
C LYS A 111 -7.42 -14.06 16.11
N GLY A 112 -8.40 -14.19 15.22
CA GLY A 112 -8.37 -15.19 14.16
C GLY A 112 -7.19 -14.92 13.23
N LEU A 113 -6.30 -15.90 13.08
CA LEU A 113 -5.21 -15.85 12.10
C LEU A 113 -5.78 -16.29 10.75
N ALA A 114 -5.94 -15.32 9.82
CA ALA A 114 -6.28 -15.63 8.45
C ALA A 114 -5.18 -16.45 7.77
N PHE A 115 -5.53 -17.59 7.19
CA PHE A 115 -4.68 -18.30 6.23
C PHE A 115 -4.70 -17.54 4.90
N GLY A 116 -3.59 -16.84 4.59
CA GLY A 116 -3.42 -16.08 3.35
C GLY A 116 -2.83 -14.69 3.61
N LYS A 117 -2.07 -14.16 2.66
CA LYS A 117 -1.38 -12.86 2.75
C LYS A 117 -2.29 -11.63 2.86
N ASP A 118 -3.61 -11.80 2.87
CA ASP A 118 -4.58 -10.71 3.08
C ASP A 118 -4.86 -10.53 4.58
N LYS A 119 -4.07 -9.69 5.22
CA LYS A 119 -4.18 -9.30 6.64
C LYS A 119 -5.30 -8.28 6.89
N THR A 120 -6.53 -8.53 6.48
CA THR A 120 -7.63 -7.60 6.75
C THR A 120 -8.89 -8.29 7.26
N PHE A 121 -8.77 -8.89 8.45
CA PHE A 121 -9.95 -9.14 9.27
C PHE A 121 -9.71 -8.57 10.68
N SER A 122 -10.05 -7.30 10.86
CA SER A 122 -10.23 -6.73 12.19
C SER A 122 -11.58 -7.20 12.77
N LYS A 123 -11.58 -7.45 14.09
CA LYS A 123 -12.72 -7.85 14.90
C LYS A 123 -14.04 -7.18 14.50
N GLY A 124 -15.07 -7.97 14.30
CA GLY A 124 -16.38 -7.60 14.78
C GLY A 124 -17.49 -7.29 13.80
N THR A 125 -17.31 -7.40 12.46
CA THR A 125 -18.48 -7.32 11.58
C THR A 125 -18.23 -8.12 10.31
N GLN A 126 -19.01 -9.19 10.12
CA GLN A 126 -19.07 -9.93 8.88
C GLN A 126 -19.66 -9.01 7.81
N ILE A 127 -18.84 -8.60 6.81
CA ILE A 127 -19.36 -7.78 5.71
C ILE A 127 -20.04 -8.72 4.74
N LEU A 128 -21.34 -8.92 4.92
CA LEU A 128 -22.21 -9.73 4.06
C LEU A 128 -22.60 -9.01 2.75
N SER A 129 -22.20 -7.74 2.57
CA SER A 129 -22.55 -6.97 1.38
C SER A 129 -21.96 -7.60 0.11
N HIS A 130 -22.78 -7.75 -0.92
CA HIS A 130 -22.44 -8.31 -2.22
C HIS A 130 -21.28 -7.54 -2.91
N ASN A 131 -21.24 -6.24 -2.70
CA ASN A 131 -20.16 -5.35 -3.11
C ASN A 131 -19.28 -5.00 -1.90
N ARG A 132 -18.00 -5.31 -1.97
CA ARG A 132 -17.02 -4.86 -0.98
C ARG A 132 -16.94 -3.33 -1.06
N VAL A 133 -17.71 -2.65 -0.21
CA VAL A 133 -17.59 -1.20 -0.09
C VAL A 133 -16.22 -0.92 0.51
N LYS A 134 -15.36 -0.27 -0.26
CA LYS A 134 -14.03 0.16 0.22
C LYS A 134 -14.25 1.11 1.40
N GLN A 135 -13.79 0.74 2.59
CA GLN A 135 -13.86 1.62 3.76
C GLN A 135 -12.74 2.64 3.66
N TYR A 136 -13.10 3.86 3.34
CA TYR A 136 -12.18 4.98 3.31
C TYR A 136 -11.89 5.49 4.74
N ILE A 137 -10.68 5.98 4.97
CA ILE A 137 -10.27 6.62 6.23
C ILE A 137 -11.07 7.92 6.43
N LEU A 138 -11.09 8.77 5.39
CA LEU A 138 -12.00 9.92 5.32
C LEU A 138 -13.31 9.39 4.70
N LYS A 139 -14.39 9.47 5.45
CA LYS A 139 -15.68 8.89 5.04
C LYS A 139 -16.50 9.88 4.23
N GLU A 140 -17.28 9.38 3.28
CA GLU A 140 -18.34 10.15 2.64
C GLU A 140 -19.43 10.53 3.68
N ASN A 141 -20.11 11.63 3.43
CA ASN A 141 -21.17 12.20 4.28
C ASN A 141 -20.67 12.69 5.67
N ILE A 142 -19.37 12.78 5.88
CA ILE A 142 -18.77 13.45 7.03
C ILE A 142 -17.97 14.64 6.50
N PRO A 143 -18.43 15.89 6.75
CA PRO A 143 -17.74 17.07 6.22
C PRO A 143 -16.33 17.20 6.82
N VAL A 144 -15.36 17.34 5.94
CA VAL A 144 -13.96 17.62 6.31
C VAL A 144 -13.61 19.01 5.79
N PRO A 145 -13.33 20.01 6.65
CA PRO A 145 -13.23 21.41 6.26
C PRO A 145 -12.27 21.68 5.09
N PHE A 146 -11.05 21.12 5.13
CA PHE A 146 -10.09 21.31 4.05
C PHE A 146 -10.53 20.66 2.72
N LEU A 147 -11.26 19.56 2.72
CA LEU A 147 -11.79 18.94 1.51
C LEU A 147 -12.91 19.78 0.88
N VAL A 148 -13.68 20.49 1.72
CA VAL A 148 -14.74 21.40 1.24
C VAL A 148 -14.10 22.61 0.54
N ASP A 149 -13.14 23.27 1.15
CA ASP A 149 -12.47 24.45 0.58
C ASP A 149 -11.61 24.10 -0.65
N LEU A 150 -11.06 22.91 -0.70
CA LEU A 150 -10.33 22.41 -1.87
C LEU A 150 -11.25 21.91 -3.00
N GLY A 151 -12.58 21.99 -2.79
CA GLY A 151 -13.58 21.60 -3.78
C GLY A 151 -13.60 20.11 -4.10
N VAL A 152 -13.20 19.26 -3.15
CA VAL A 152 -13.28 17.80 -3.25
C VAL A 152 -14.60 17.29 -2.68
N MET A 153 -15.13 18.00 -1.68
CA MET A 153 -16.34 17.65 -0.94
C MET A 153 -17.25 18.88 -0.84
N ASN A 154 -18.56 18.69 -0.76
CA ASN A 154 -19.49 19.77 -0.46
C ASN A 154 -19.68 19.92 1.06
N LYS A 155 -20.43 20.97 1.48
CA LYS A 155 -20.68 21.26 2.90
C LYS A 155 -21.43 20.16 3.65
N GLU A 156 -22.18 19.32 2.94
CA GLU A 156 -22.91 18.17 3.47
C GLU A 156 -22.06 16.90 3.52
N GLY A 157 -20.77 16.98 3.15
CA GLY A 157 -19.84 15.85 3.17
C GLY A 157 -19.93 14.93 1.94
N ARG A 158 -20.69 15.31 0.89
CA ARG A 158 -20.78 14.54 -0.35
C ARG A 158 -19.58 14.83 -1.25
N ILE A 159 -19.01 13.80 -1.82
CA ILE A 159 -17.88 13.94 -2.74
C ILE A 159 -18.37 14.49 -4.08
N ILE A 160 -17.67 15.49 -4.60
CA ILE A 160 -17.91 16.05 -5.92
C ILE A 160 -17.46 15.03 -6.96
N THR A 161 -18.39 14.56 -7.82
CA THR A 161 -18.18 13.46 -8.76
C THR A 161 -16.89 13.61 -9.58
N GLN A 162 -16.63 14.82 -10.09
CA GLN A 162 -15.42 15.13 -10.88
C GLN A 162 -14.11 15.08 -10.04
N LYS A 163 -14.21 15.03 -8.72
CA LYS A 163 -13.08 15.00 -7.77
C LYS A 163 -12.98 13.66 -7.02
N TYR A 164 -13.76 12.66 -7.42
CA TYR A 164 -13.78 11.36 -6.76
C TYR A 164 -12.39 10.68 -6.79
N ASP A 165 -11.68 10.78 -7.90
CA ASP A 165 -10.32 10.24 -8.01
C ASP A 165 -9.35 10.94 -7.05
N LYS A 166 -9.51 12.26 -6.86
CA LYS A 166 -8.71 13.00 -5.88
C LYS A 166 -9.01 12.54 -4.45
N PHE A 167 -10.28 12.31 -4.14
CA PHE A 167 -10.69 11.74 -2.85
C PHE A 167 -10.09 10.34 -2.63
N ARG A 168 -10.12 9.48 -3.65
CA ARG A 168 -9.49 8.14 -3.59
C ARG A 168 -7.98 8.23 -3.38
N GLN A 169 -7.30 9.13 -4.10
CA GLN A 169 -5.87 9.39 -3.94
C GLN A 169 -5.50 9.81 -2.52
N ILE A 170 -6.27 10.75 -1.93
CA ILE A 170 -6.07 11.20 -0.55
C ILE A 170 -6.22 10.02 0.42
N ASN A 171 -7.30 9.24 0.31
CA ASN A 171 -7.51 8.09 1.18
C ASN A 171 -6.41 7.02 1.02
N ARG A 172 -5.94 6.79 -0.21
CA ARG A 172 -4.84 5.85 -0.47
C ARG A 172 -3.54 6.31 0.19
N PHE A 173 -3.25 7.61 0.13
CA PHE A 173 -2.11 8.18 0.85
C PHE A 173 -2.23 7.97 2.36
N LEU A 174 -3.40 8.21 2.92
CA LEU A 174 -3.65 7.98 4.35
C LEU A 174 -3.54 6.50 4.76
N GLU A 175 -3.85 5.55 3.87
CA GLU A 175 -3.58 4.12 4.11
C GLU A 175 -2.07 3.88 4.30
N PHE A 176 -1.20 4.50 3.49
CA PHE A 176 0.26 4.40 3.68
C PHE A 176 0.73 5.06 4.98
N ILE A 177 0.14 6.20 5.35
CA ILE A 177 0.42 6.82 6.66
C ILE A 177 -0.03 5.88 7.79
N GLN A 178 -1.19 5.25 7.68
CA GLN A 178 -1.70 4.29 8.67
C GLN A 178 -0.75 3.11 8.87
N ASP A 179 -0.17 2.59 7.80
CA ASP A 179 0.76 1.46 7.85
C ASP A 179 2.04 1.77 8.62
N ILE A 180 2.47 3.05 8.60
CA ILE A 180 3.73 3.47 9.27
C ILE A 180 3.52 4.07 10.66
N LEU A 181 2.28 4.23 11.14
CA LEU A 181 2.01 4.75 12.50
C LEU A 181 2.81 4.04 13.60
N PRO A 182 3.00 2.69 13.59
CA PRO A 182 3.80 2.02 14.60
C PRO A 182 5.29 2.43 14.63
N ARG A 183 5.75 3.19 13.64
CA ARG A 183 7.13 3.70 13.54
C ARG A 183 7.27 5.13 14.05
N LEU A 184 6.14 5.82 14.28
CA LEU A 184 6.10 7.17 14.85
C LEU A 184 5.87 7.09 16.36
N ASP A 185 6.54 7.97 17.09
CA ASP A 185 6.42 8.04 18.55
C ASP A 185 5.19 8.87 18.93
N GLN A 186 4.24 8.25 19.65
CA GLN A 186 3.02 8.93 20.09
C GLN A 186 3.18 9.71 21.40
N GLN A 187 4.33 9.54 22.10
CA GLN A 187 4.55 10.16 23.41
C GLN A 187 5.28 11.49 23.33
N ARG A 188 5.74 11.89 22.14
CA ARG A 188 6.41 13.17 21.89
C ARG A 188 5.95 13.77 20.57
N GLU A 189 6.30 15.05 20.37
CA GLU A 189 6.08 15.70 19.08
C GLU A 189 6.81 14.97 17.95
N VAL A 190 6.09 14.74 16.85
CA VAL A 190 6.58 14.14 15.62
C VAL A 190 6.78 15.21 14.56
N THR A 191 8.02 15.44 14.14
CA THR A 191 8.33 16.40 13.08
C THR A 191 8.30 15.74 11.71
N ILE A 192 7.53 16.33 10.79
CA ILE A 192 7.33 15.82 9.43
C ILE A 192 7.62 16.93 8.43
N LEU A 193 8.42 16.62 7.39
CA LEU A 193 8.63 17.51 6.26
C LEU A 193 7.97 16.96 5.01
N ASP A 194 7.26 17.84 4.28
CA ASP A 194 6.65 17.55 2.98
C ASP A 194 7.26 18.45 1.91
N PHE A 195 8.10 17.86 1.06
CA PHE A 195 8.81 18.58 0.00
C PHE A 195 8.03 18.60 -1.31
N GLY A 196 7.94 19.78 -1.94
CA GLY A 196 7.15 19.98 -3.14
C GLY A 196 5.66 19.82 -2.84
N CYS A 197 5.20 20.36 -1.71
CA CYS A 197 3.84 20.18 -1.22
C CYS A 197 2.76 20.70 -2.18
N GLY A 198 3.09 21.60 -3.10
CA GLY A 198 2.18 22.15 -4.10
C GLY A 198 0.89 22.71 -3.48
N LYS A 199 -0.27 22.30 -3.98
CA LYS A 199 -1.58 22.68 -3.41
C LYS A 199 -1.88 22.03 -2.05
N SER A 200 -0.98 21.25 -1.52
CA SER A 200 -0.95 20.65 -0.17
C SER A 200 -2.16 19.82 0.24
N TYR A 201 -2.92 19.25 -0.73
CA TYR A 201 -4.05 18.35 -0.40
C TYR A 201 -3.65 17.22 0.55
N LEU A 202 -2.48 16.63 0.29
CA LEU A 202 -1.99 15.48 1.04
C LEU A 202 -1.38 15.90 2.36
N THR A 203 -0.75 17.08 2.42
CA THR A 203 -0.21 17.69 3.65
C THR A 203 -1.34 18.00 4.64
N PHE A 204 -2.42 18.66 4.17
CA PHE A 204 -3.61 18.90 4.99
C PHE A 204 -4.27 17.59 5.45
N ALA A 205 -4.38 16.62 4.56
CA ALA A 205 -4.95 15.30 4.90
C ALA A 205 -4.10 14.58 5.95
N MET A 206 -2.78 14.64 5.84
CA MET A 206 -1.84 14.05 6.79
C MET A 206 -1.97 14.70 8.18
N TYR A 207 -1.99 16.05 8.24
CA TYR A 207 -2.18 16.78 9.50
C TYR A 207 -3.52 16.40 10.15
N TYR A 208 -4.62 16.48 9.40
CA TYR A 208 -5.94 16.12 9.90
C TYR A 208 -5.99 14.67 10.42
N TYR A 209 -5.40 13.74 9.67
CA TYR A 209 -5.38 12.34 10.07
C TYR A 209 -4.57 12.11 11.34
N LEU A 210 -3.36 12.62 11.38
CA LEU A 210 -2.45 12.41 12.52
C LEU A 210 -2.92 13.17 13.77
N ARG A 211 -3.26 14.45 13.63
CA ARG A 211 -3.64 15.30 14.77
C ARG A 211 -5.07 15.03 15.20
N GLU A 212 -6.05 15.22 14.28
CA GLU A 212 -7.47 15.21 14.65
C GLU A 212 -8.02 13.78 14.82
N LEU A 213 -7.64 12.83 13.95
CA LEU A 213 -8.21 11.49 14.02
C LEU A 213 -7.39 10.52 14.86
N LYS A 214 -6.08 10.71 15.01
CA LYS A 214 -5.18 9.78 15.73
C LYS A 214 -4.58 10.36 17.01
N GLY A 215 -4.70 11.66 17.25
CA GLY A 215 -4.24 12.32 18.47
C GLY A 215 -2.73 12.39 18.65
N TYR A 216 -1.96 12.33 17.53
CA TYR A 216 -0.53 12.56 17.57
C TYR A 216 -0.23 14.05 17.80
N ASP A 217 0.78 14.33 18.57
CA ASP A 217 1.37 15.67 18.57
C ASP A 217 2.32 15.78 17.37
N VAL A 218 1.95 16.58 16.37
CA VAL A 218 2.69 16.68 15.11
C VAL A 218 3.04 18.12 14.80
N ASN A 219 4.26 18.33 14.29
CA ASN A 219 4.71 19.56 13.65
C ASN A 219 5.01 19.25 12.19
N ILE A 220 4.17 19.75 11.27
CA ILE A 220 4.30 19.48 9.84
C ILE A 220 4.77 20.75 9.12
N ILE A 221 5.83 20.60 8.36
CA ILE A 221 6.44 21.67 7.57
C ILE A 221 6.33 21.30 6.09
N GLY A 222 5.57 22.10 5.34
CA GLY A 222 5.49 22.00 3.89
C GLY A 222 6.45 22.97 3.22
N LEU A 223 7.17 22.54 2.20
CA LEU A 223 8.07 23.37 1.40
C LEU A 223 7.67 23.36 -0.07
N ASP A 224 7.64 24.55 -0.68
CA ASP A 224 7.45 24.70 -2.13
C ASP A 224 8.18 25.97 -2.62
N LEU A 225 8.48 26.02 -3.92
CA LEU A 225 9.15 27.18 -4.53
C LEU A 225 8.19 28.34 -4.82
N LYS A 226 6.87 28.09 -4.87
CA LYS A 226 5.85 29.05 -5.30
C LYS A 226 5.27 29.83 -4.14
N THR A 227 5.56 31.11 -4.06
CA THR A 227 5.12 32.02 -2.98
C THR A 227 3.59 32.07 -2.85
N ASP A 228 2.88 32.21 -3.97
CA ASP A 228 1.42 32.28 -4.00
C ASP A 228 0.73 31.03 -3.45
N VAL A 229 1.35 29.87 -3.65
CA VAL A 229 0.89 28.58 -3.09
C VAL A 229 1.11 28.55 -1.58
N ILE A 230 2.28 28.98 -1.12
CA ILE A 230 2.66 29.00 0.31
C ILE A 230 1.74 29.94 1.11
N GLU A 231 1.52 31.16 0.62
CA GLU A 231 0.61 32.13 1.25
C GLU A 231 -0.79 31.58 1.40
N LYS A 232 -1.33 30.97 0.35
CA LYS A 232 -2.65 30.34 0.37
C LYS A 232 -2.72 29.18 1.36
N CYS A 233 -1.70 28.32 1.40
CA CYS A 233 -1.66 27.19 2.31
C CYS A 233 -1.59 27.64 3.77
N ASN A 234 -0.76 28.63 4.10
CA ASN A 234 -0.70 29.21 5.45
C ASN A 234 -2.04 29.85 5.85
N HIS A 235 -2.69 30.59 4.93
CA HIS A 235 -4.02 31.15 5.20
C HIS A 235 -5.04 30.04 5.54
N LEU A 236 -5.03 28.94 4.80
CA LEU A 236 -5.92 27.80 5.06
C LEU A 236 -5.57 27.10 6.39
N ALA A 237 -4.28 26.93 6.72
CA ALA A 237 -3.86 26.33 7.99
C ALA A 237 -4.38 27.15 9.19
N VAL A 238 -4.25 28.48 9.14
CA VAL A 238 -4.81 29.39 10.15
C VAL A 238 -6.34 29.27 10.21
N LYS A 239 -7.02 29.26 9.05
CA LYS A 239 -8.48 29.13 8.97
C LYS A 239 -9.01 27.86 9.65
N TYR A 240 -8.27 26.74 9.58
CA TYR A 240 -8.66 25.47 10.19
C TYR A 240 -8.16 25.29 11.64
N GLY A 241 -7.40 26.27 12.18
CA GLY A 241 -6.78 26.15 13.49
C GLY A 241 -5.66 25.09 13.55
N TYR A 242 -4.98 24.86 12.42
CA TYR A 242 -3.86 23.90 12.35
C TYR A 242 -2.56 24.59 12.77
N GLU A 243 -2.43 24.84 14.07
CA GLU A 243 -1.36 25.66 14.67
C GLU A 243 0.05 25.12 14.42
N LYS A 244 0.20 23.82 14.23
CA LYS A 244 1.47 23.13 13.97
C LYS A 244 1.62 22.66 12.51
N LEU A 245 0.94 23.33 11.58
CA LEU A 245 1.08 23.14 10.14
C LEU A 245 1.58 24.43 9.52
N HIS A 246 2.83 24.43 9.07
CA HIS A 246 3.49 25.60 8.52
C HIS A 246 3.97 25.36 7.10
N PHE A 247 3.92 26.39 6.28
CA PHE A 247 4.42 26.31 4.90
C PHE A 247 5.45 27.40 4.68
N TYR A 248 6.61 27.03 4.11
CA TYR A 248 7.70 27.94 3.82
C TYR A 248 8.09 27.85 2.35
N GLN A 249 8.47 29.00 1.79
CA GLN A 249 9.10 29.03 0.48
C GLN A 249 10.57 28.64 0.64
N GLY A 250 11.02 27.64 -0.14
CA GLY A 250 12.41 27.21 -0.10
C GLY A 250 12.70 26.06 -1.04
N ASP A 251 13.98 25.95 -1.41
CA ASP A 251 14.51 24.78 -2.09
C ASP A 251 14.89 23.71 -1.06
N ILE A 252 14.66 22.48 -1.43
CA ILE A 252 15.03 21.27 -0.67
C ILE A 252 16.53 21.25 -0.36
N ALA A 253 17.37 21.61 -1.34
CA ALA A 253 18.80 21.53 -1.23
C ALA A 253 19.38 22.44 -0.14
N ASP A 254 18.75 23.61 0.04
CA ASP A 254 19.24 24.69 0.91
C ASP A 254 18.49 24.79 2.24
N TYR A 255 17.51 23.92 2.50
CA TYR A 255 16.72 24.00 3.72
C TYR A 255 17.50 23.48 4.94
N GLU A 256 17.70 24.38 5.92
CA GLU A 256 18.40 24.10 7.18
C GLU A 256 17.54 24.31 8.44
N GLY A 257 16.23 24.50 8.26
CA GLY A 257 15.31 24.85 9.36
C GLY A 257 15.08 23.75 10.41
N VAL A 258 15.65 22.54 10.23
CA VAL A 258 15.55 21.44 11.18
C VAL A 258 16.87 20.65 11.25
N SER A 259 17.15 20.09 12.43
CA SER A 259 18.33 19.23 12.65
C SER A 259 17.99 17.72 12.63
N SER A 260 16.74 17.38 12.84
CA SER A 260 16.24 16.01 12.80
C SER A 260 14.76 15.98 12.45
N VAL A 261 14.31 14.93 11.77
CA VAL A 261 12.91 14.72 11.42
C VAL A 261 12.52 13.26 11.66
N ASP A 262 11.24 13.02 11.95
CA ASP A 262 10.72 11.66 12.09
C ASP A 262 10.28 11.09 10.74
N MET A 263 9.70 11.92 9.89
CA MET A 263 9.21 11.49 8.57
C MET A 263 9.45 12.55 7.52
N VAL A 264 9.90 12.13 6.35
CA VAL A 264 9.98 12.94 5.14
C VAL A 264 8.98 12.40 4.12
N VAL A 265 8.20 13.30 3.55
CA VAL A 265 7.27 13.04 2.45
C VAL A 265 7.71 13.87 1.24
N THR A 266 7.76 13.26 0.07
CA THR A 266 8.05 13.94 -1.19
C THR A 266 7.24 13.32 -2.32
N LEU A 267 6.15 13.96 -2.68
CA LEU A 267 5.19 13.41 -3.63
C LEU A 267 5.24 14.09 -5.00
N HIS A 268 5.88 15.26 -5.10
CA HIS A 268 5.93 16.08 -6.32
C HIS A 268 7.29 16.72 -6.59
N ALA A 269 8.36 16.25 -5.97
CA ALA A 269 9.70 16.66 -6.33
C ALA A 269 10.12 15.98 -7.64
N CYS A 270 10.50 16.79 -8.65
CA CYS A 270 10.82 16.28 -9.98
C CYS A 270 12.30 15.98 -10.12
N ASP A 271 12.62 14.88 -10.81
CA ASP A 271 13.97 14.44 -11.22
C ASP A 271 14.94 14.41 -10.03
N THR A 272 16.04 15.16 -10.11
CA THR A 272 17.07 15.22 -9.08
C THR A 272 16.63 15.89 -7.78
N ALA A 273 15.57 16.71 -7.78
CA ALA A 273 14.99 17.25 -6.53
C ALA A 273 14.50 16.13 -5.58
N THR A 274 14.05 15.01 -6.14
CA THR A 274 13.77 13.79 -5.35
C THR A 274 15.03 13.29 -4.66
N ASP A 275 16.17 13.28 -5.34
CA ASP A 275 17.44 12.77 -4.81
C ASP A 275 17.94 13.65 -3.66
N TYR A 276 17.85 14.97 -3.78
CA TYR A 276 18.14 15.91 -2.68
C TYR A 276 17.22 15.67 -1.48
N ALA A 277 15.92 15.46 -1.71
CA ALA A 277 14.99 15.16 -0.63
C ALA A 277 15.33 13.86 0.10
N LEU A 278 15.69 12.81 -0.62
CA LEU A 278 16.08 11.53 -0.06
C LEU A 278 17.41 11.64 0.71
N ALA A 279 18.41 12.34 0.17
CA ALA A 279 19.68 12.59 0.84
C ALA A 279 19.51 13.37 2.15
N LYS A 280 18.73 14.47 2.12
CA LYS A 280 18.40 15.23 3.33
C LYS A 280 17.60 14.40 4.36
N ALA A 281 16.69 13.55 3.91
CA ALA A 281 15.98 12.64 4.81
C ALA A 281 16.93 11.67 5.54
N VAL A 282 17.94 11.17 4.85
CA VAL A 282 18.99 10.32 5.44
C VAL A 282 19.85 11.13 6.41
N GLU A 283 20.30 12.32 6.03
CA GLU A 283 21.09 13.25 6.86
C GLU A 283 20.39 13.59 8.17
N TRP A 284 19.09 13.95 8.12
CA TRP A 284 18.29 14.27 9.32
C TRP A 284 17.86 13.03 10.11
N GLY A 285 18.21 11.85 9.65
CA GLY A 285 17.92 10.59 10.34
C GLY A 285 16.45 10.21 10.35
N ALA A 286 15.69 10.60 9.34
CA ALA A 286 14.26 10.30 9.23
C ALA A 286 13.97 8.82 9.48
N LYS A 287 12.98 8.53 10.34
CA LYS A 287 12.56 7.14 10.62
C LYS A 287 11.77 6.54 9.47
N VAL A 288 11.05 7.39 8.74
CA VAL A 288 10.20 7.01 7.61
C VAL A 288 10.41 7.98 6.45
N ILE A 289 10.49 7.44 5.25
CA ILE A 289 10.51 8.23 4.01
C ILE A 289 9.41 7.69 3.10
N LEU A 290 8.56 8.59 2.60
CA LEU A 290 7.53 8.29 1.60
C LEU A 290 7.79 9.17 0.38
N SER A 291 8.22 8.57 -0.73
CA SER A 291 8.56 9.29 -1.96
C SER A 291 7.79 8.75 -3.15
N VAL A 292 7.19 9.65 -3.94
CA VAL A 292 6.52 9.33 -5.21
C VAL A 292 7.25 10.09 -6.33
N PRO A 293 8.31 9.52 -6.91
CA PRO A 293 9.06 10.12 -7.99
C PRO A 293 8.19 10.27 -9.25
N CYS A 294 8.18 11.43 -9.85
CA CYS A 294 7.38 11.68 -11.05
C CYS A 294 8.21 11.78 -12.35
N CYS A 295 9.50 12.07 -12.26
CA CYS A 295 10.41 12.27 -13.39
C CYS A 295 11.77 11.62 -13.11
N GLN A 296 12.40 11.07 -14.15
CA GLN A 296 13.70 10.39 -14.07
C GLN A 296 14.54 10.73 -15.31
N HIS A 297 14.67 12.05 -15.58
CA HIS A 297 15.36 12.53 -16.78
C HIS A 297 16.87 12.32 -16.71
N GLU A 298 17.46 12.36 -15.51
CA GLU A 298 18.91 12.18 -15.34
C GLU A 298 19.35 10.82 -15.88
N VAL A 299 18.79 9.73 -15.38
CA VAL A 299 19.14 8.37 -15.82
C VAL A 299 18.72 8.12 -17.25
N ASN A 300 17.61 8.69 -17.73
CA ASN A 300 17.19 8.57 -19.13
C ASN A 300 18.23 9.15 -20.10
N ARG A 301 18.93 10.23 -19.72
CA ARG A 301 20.04 10.79 -20.53
C ARG A 301 21.29 9.94 -20.48
N GLN A 302 21.59 9.36 -19.34
CA GLN A 302 22.84 8.62 -19.10
C GLN A 302 22.80 7.17 -19.61
N ILE A 303 21.67 6.46 -19.46
CA ILE A 303 21.56 5.02 -19.68
C ILE A 303 22.02 4.59 -21.07
N LYS A 304 23.03 3.70 -21.08
CA LYS A 304 23.60 3.09 -22.27
C LYS A 304 23.97 1.64 -21.93
N ASN A 305 23.71 0.72 -22.85
CA ASN A 305 24.11 -0.67 -22.72
C ASN A 305 23.96 -1.36 -24.07
N GLU A 306 24.99 -2.03 -24.55
CA GLU A 306 24.99 -2.68 -25.88
C GLU A 306 23.97 -3.80 -25.99
N VAL A 307 23.80 -4.60 -24.94
CA VAL A 307 22.84 -5.72 -24.91
C VAL A 307 21.40 -5.20 -24.92
N LEU A 308 21.15 -4.06 -24.30
CA LEU A 308 19.83 -3.43 -24.22
C LEU A 308 19.55 -2.45 -25.37
N GLU A 309 20.52 -2.18 -26.22
CA GLU A 309 20.37 -1.23 -27.33
C GLU A 309 19.12 -1.49 -28.20
N PRO A 310 18.78 -2.76 -28.58
CA PRO A 310 17.58 -3.04 -29.33
C PRO A 310 16.25 -2.54 -28.68
N VAL A 311 16.26 -2.32 -27.38
CA VAL A 311 15.12 -1.76 -26.61
C VAL A 311 15.32 -0.26 -26.38
N LEU A 312 16.52 0.17 -25.99
CA LEU A 312 16.83 1.56 -25.63
C LEU A 312 16.78 2.53 -26.84
N LYS A 313 16.89 2.04 -28.06
CA LYS A 313 16.70 2.85 -29.28
C LYS A 313 15.28 3.42 -29.42
N TYR A 314 14.29 2.81 -28.77
CA TYR A 314 12.91 3.31 -28.75
C TYR A 314 12.71 4.26 -27.57
N GLY A 315 12.57 5.56 -27.81
CA GLY A 315 12.54 6.60 -26.78
C GLY A 315 11.53 6.34 -25.66
N ILE A 316 10.32 5.87 -25.98
CA ILE A 316 9.29 5.55 -24.97
C ILE A 316 9.69 4.36 -24.09
N LEU A 317 10.39 3.35 -24.63
CA LEU A 317 10.87 2.21 -23.86
C LEU A 317 12.07 2.60 -23.01
N LYS A 318 12.98 3.42 -23.56
CA LYS A 318 14.11 3.99 -22.83
C LYS A 318 13.64 4.79 -21.62
N GLU A 319 12.64 5.69 -21.78
CA GLU A 319 12.07 6.49 -20.69
C GLU A 319 11.49 5.59 -19.58
N ARG A 320 10.69 4.60 -19.95
CA ARG A 320 10.07 3.68 -18.97
C ARG A 320 11.11 2.85 -18.22
N MET A 321 12.11 2.33 -18.96
CA MET A 321 13.19 1.57 -18.36
C MET A 321 14.02 2.44 -17.39
N ALA A 322 14.40 3.65 -17.84
CA ALA A 322 15.12 4.59 -17.01
C ALA A 322 14.36 4.94 -15.72
N ALA A 323 13.03 5.11 -15.81
CA ALA A 323 12.20 5.37 -14.63
C ALA A 323 12.26 4.22 -13.62
N LEU A 324 12.06 2.98 -14.07
CA LEU A 324 12.10 1.80 -13.20
C LEU A 324 13.50 1.58 -12.59
N MET A 325 14.56 1.76 -13.40
CA MET A 325 15.94 1.64 -12.93
C MET A 325 16.27 2.70 -11.88
N THR A 326 15.89 3.97 -12.12
CA THR A 326 16.13 5.06 -11.16
C THR A 326 15.47 4.76 -9.82
N ASP A 327 14.19 4.38 -9.80
CA ASP A 327 13.46 4.14 -8.56
C ASP A 327 13.95 2.89 -7.84
N GLY A 328 14.36 1.84 -8.57
CA GLY A 328 15.00 0.66 -8.01
C GLY A 328 16.37 0.98 -7.38
N ILE A 329 17.17 1.82 -8.04
CA ILE A 329 18.48 2.25 -7.51
C ILE A 329 18.29 3.14 -6.27
N ARG A 330 17.35 4.11 -6.29
CA ARG A 330 17.01 4.91 -5.12
C ARG A 330 16.66 4.04 -3.91
N ALA A 331 15.83 3.02 -4.12
CA ALA A 331 15.47 2.08 -3.06
C ALA A 331 16.71 1.35 -2.50
N ASN A 332 17.58 0.83 -3.36
CA ASN A 332 18.79 0.14 -2.93
C ASN A 332 19.80 1.09 -2.23
N LEU A 333 19.93 2.33 -2.70
CA LEU A 333 20.75 3.35 -2.04
C LEU A 333 20.25 3.68 -0.63
N LEU A 334 18.94 3.75 -0.43
CA LEU A 334 18.37 3.91 0.91
C LEU A 334 18.60 2.66 1.78
N GLU A 335 18.55 1.46 1.20
CA GLU A 335 18.85 0.22 1.92
C GLU A 335 20.30 0.18 2.42
N SER A 336 21.25 0.69 1.65
CA SER A 336 22.64 0.81 2.08
C SER A 336 22.85 1.82 3.22
N MET A 337 21.93 2.79 3.35
CA MET A 337 21.90 3.74 4.49
C MET A 337 21.12 3.20 5.70
N GLY A 338 20.78 1.91 5.73
CA GLY A 338 20.13 1.24 6.86
C GLY A 338 18.62 1.35 6.89
N TYR A 339 17.98 1.56 5.75
CA TYR A 339 16.52 1.50 5.60
C TYR A 339 16.08 0.12 5.08
N GLU A 340 14.85 -0.26 5.41
CA GLU A 340 14.10 -1.32 4.74
C GLU A 340 13.14 -0.66 3.75
N THR A 341 13.24 -1.00 2.46
CA THR A 341 12.46 -0.35 1.41
C THR A 341 11.40 -1.25 0.82
N GLN A 342 10.33 -0.63 0.36
CA GLN A 342 9.27 -1.26 -0.43
C GLN A 342 8.87 -0.32 -1.56
N ILE A 343 8.73 -0.85 -2.76
CA ILE A 343 8.16 -0.12 -3.90
C ILE A 343 6.71 -0.58 -4.03
N LEU A 344 5.78 0.35 -3.92
CA LEU A 344 4.34 0.11 -3.83
C LEU A 344 3.61 0.91 -4.91
N GLU A 345 2.45 0.43 -5.34
CA GLU A 345 1.59 1.19 -6.23
C GLU A 345 0.82 2.26 -5.43
N PHE A 346 0.97 3.53 -5.81
CA PHE A 346 0.37 4.67 -5.13
C PHE A 346 -1.07 4.93 -5.58
N ILE A 347 -1.29 4.98 -6.88
CA ILE A 347 -2.60 5.09 -7.54
C ILE A 347 -2.70 4.07 -8.67
N ASP A 348 -3.94 3.73 -9.08
CA ASP A 348 -4.15 2.76 -10.15
C ASP A 348 -3.45 3.21 -11.45
N MET A 349 -2.78 2.28 -12.13
CA MET A 349 -2.03 2.55 -13.37
C MET A 349 -2.88 3.10 -14.51
N GLU A 350 -4.21 2.96 -14.43
CA GLU A 350 -5.16 3.53 -15.39
C GLU A 350 -5.07 5.06 -15.48
N HIS A 351 -4.59 5.73 -14.41
CA HIS A 351 -4.52 7.18 -14.34
C HIS A 351 -3.14 7.75 -14.69
N THR A 352 -2.06 7.04 -14.42
CA THR A 352 -0.69 7.45 -14.75
C THR A 352 0.28 6.28 -14.63
N PRO A 353 1.25 6.14 -15.58
CA PRO A 353 2.33 5.16 -15.45
C PRO A 353 3.37 5.54 -14.37
N LYS A 354 3.33 6.77 -13.86
CA LYS A 354 4.25 7.31 -12.84
C LYS A 354 3.56 7.30 -11.49
N ASN A 355 3.37 6.11 -10.93
CA ASN A 355 2.54 5.88 -9.76
C ASN A 355 3.20 5.03 -8.67
N LEU A 356 4.52 4.92 -8.69
CA LEU A 356 5.25 4.16 -7.68
C LEU A 356 5.54 5.01 -6.44
N LEU A 357 5.33 4.41 -5.27
CA LEU A 357 5.73 4.96 -3.97
C LEU A 357 6.92 4.16 -3.46
N ILE A 358 8.02 4.82 -3.17
CA ILE A 358 9.13 4.29 -2.39
C ILE A 358 8.81 4.57 -0.92
N ARG A 359 8.57 3.51 -0.15
CA ARG A 359 8.44 3.55 1.31
C ARG A 359 9.71 3.01 1.92
N ALA A 360 10.43 3.83 2.67
CA ALA A 360 11.64 3.42 3.39
C ALA A 360 11.46 3.62 4.89
N VAL A 361 11.80 2.61 5.69
CA VAL A 361 11.71 2.61 7.16
C VAL A 361 13.08 2.34 7.73
N LYS A 362 13.60 3.21 8.59
CA LYS A 362 14.92 3.09 9.19
C LYS A 362 14.98 1.89 10.12
N THR A 363 15.94 0.99 9.87
CA THR A 363 16.18 -0.22 10.67
C THR A 363 17.56 -0.20 11.32
N GLY A 364 18.45 0.67 10.85
CA GLY A 364 19.85 0.75 11.25
C GLY A 364 20.70 -0.43 10.76
N LYS A 365 20.23 -1.20 9.77
CA LYS A 365 20.93 -2.37 9.21
C LYS A 365 21.23 -2.11 7.73
N PRO A 366 22.44 -1.54 7.41
CA PRO A 366 22.85 -1.31 6.03
C PRO A 366 22.92 -2.62 5.23
N LYS A 367 22.52 -2.56 3.95
CA LYS A 367 22.68 -3.67 3.01
C LYS A 367 23.87 -3.45 2.07
N ASP A 368 24.44 -4.54 1.57
CA ASP A 368 25.52 -4.53 0.58
C ASP A 368 25.06 -3.92 -0.74
N MET A 369 25.90 -3.06 -1.32
CA MET A 369 25.65 -2.33 -2.57
C MET A 369 26.31 -2.96 -3.81
N LYS A 370 27.08 -4.05 -3.68
CA LYS A 370 27.87 -4.61 -4.78
C LYS A 370 27.08 -4.82 -6.07
N SER A 371 25.91 -5.43 -5.97
CA SER A 371 25.03 -5.68 -7.13
C SER A 371 24.49 -4.39 -7.74
N THR A 372 24.19 -3.39 -6.91
CA THR A 372 23.68 -2.09 -7.39
C THR A 372 24.77 -1.29 -8.06
N VAL A 373 25.99 -1.28 -7.51
CA VAL A 373 27.16 -0.64 -8.12
C VAL A 373 27.49 -1.32 -9.46
N GLN A 374 27.46 -2.66 -9.52
CA GLN A 374 27.64 -3.38 -10.78
C GLN A 374 26.59 -3.00 -11.81
N LEU A 375 25.30 -2.93 -11.42
CA LEU A 375 24.22 -2.50 -12.30
C LEU A 375 24.44 -1.09 -12.85
N MET A 376 24.83 -0.14 -11.99
CA MET A 376 25.11 1.25 -12.41
C MET A 376 26.28 1.32 -13.40
N LYS A 377 27.33 0.55 -13.17
CA LYS A 377 28.46 0.44 -14.10
C LYS A 377 28.04 -0.13 -15.46
N GLU A 378 27.30 -1.23 -15.49
CA GLU A 378 26.82 -1.88 -16.71
C GLU A 378 25.89 -0.97 -17.52
N LEU A 379 25.10 -0.14 -16.86
CA LEU A 379 24.17 0.79 -17.50
C LEU A 379 24.79 2.16 -17.79
N HIS A 380 26.06 2.39 -17.42
CA HIS A 380 26.80 3.66 -17.56
C HIS A 380 26.06 4.85 -16.92
N ILE A 381 25.50 4.63 -15.73
CA ILE A 381 24.74 5.64 -14.99
C ILE A 381 25.44 6.02 -13.69
N ASN A 382 25.30 7.31 -13.33
CA ASN A 382 25.84 7.90 -12.08
C ASN A 382 24.77 8.85 -11.52
N PRO A 383 23.84 8.32 -10.73
CA PRO A 383 22.68 9.09 -10.24
C PRO A 383 23.09 10.08 -9.15
N THR A 384 22.36 11.21 -9.11
CA THR A 384 22.61 12.27 -8.12
C THR A 384 22.53 11.77 -6.68
N LEU A 385 21.60 10.87 -6.37
CA LEU A 385 21.48 10.33 -5.01
C LEU A 385 22.75 9.61 -4.54
N GLU A 386 23.40 8.82 -5.41
CA GLU A 386 24.66 8.16 -5.07
C GLU A 386 25.74 9.18 -4.70
N ARG A 387 25.90 10.23 -5.53
CA ARG A 387 26.89 11.29 -5.27
C ARG A 387 26.61 12.06 -3.99
N LEU A 388 25.35 12.24 -3.62
CA LEU A 388 24.95 12.95 -2.38
C LEU A 388 25.18 12.10 -1.13
N LEU A 389 24.93 10.80 -1.19
CA LEU A 389 25.08 9.88 -0.06
C LEU A 389 26.54 9.47 0.18
N TYR A 390 27.33 9.32 -0.89
CA TYR A 390 28.73 8.90 -0.86
C TYR A 390 29.62 10.03 -1.39
N ARG A 391 29.61 11.23 -0.76
CA ARG A 391 30.47 12.36 -1.15
C ARG A 391 31.90 11.89 -1.36
N GLU A 392 32.55 12.36 -2.44
CA GLU A 392 33.90 12.03 -2.79
C GLU A 392 34.85 12.19 -1.58
N GLY A 393 35.22 11.11 -0.93
CA GLY A 393 36.08 11.08 0.26
C GLY A 393 36.02 9.79 1.08
N GLU A 394 34.91 9.01 1.02
CA GLU A 394 34.77 7.81 1.86
C GLU A 394 34.84 6.45 1.11
N VAL A 395 35.12 6.44 -0.17
CA VAL A 395 35.30 5.18 -0.96
C VAL A 395 36.75 4.74 -1.01
N GLN A 396 37.55 5.02 0.01
CA GLN A 396 38.90 4.45 0.14
C GLN A 396 39.08 3.78 1.50
N SER A 397 38.46 2.63 1.69
CA SER A 397 38.98 1.60 2.59
C SER A 397 38.10 0.36 2.51
N GLU A 398 38.30 -0.46 1.48
CA GLU A 398 38.21 -1.92 1.54
C GLU A 398 38.49 -2.46 0.11
N SER A 399 39.77 -2.47 -0.24
CA SER A 399 40.33 -3.27 -1.33
C SER A 399 40.83 -4.58 -0.78
#